data_0af328b2c25a0160e2aa8c9da121bb5d
#
_entry.id   0af328b2c25a0160e2aa8c9da121bb5d
#
_cell.length_a   1.000
_cell.length_b   1.000
_cell.length_c   1.000
_cell.angle_alpha   90.00
_cell.angle_beta   90.00
_cell.angle_gamma   90.00
#
_symmetry.space_group_name_H-M   'P 1'
#
loop_
_entity.id
_entity.type
_entity.pdbx_description
1 polymer ?
#
loop_
_entity_poly.entity_id
_entity_poly.type
_entity_poly.pdbx_seq_one_letter_code
_entity_poly.pdbx_strand_id
1 'polypeptide(L)' 'MILSKKFECTTDDLDSVIVSMAKEIENGWHISKIKTYGFTMCCSSKKTEPDFSIELIRKDR' A
#
# COMPACT_ATOMS: atom_id res chain seq x y z
N MET A 1 -5.16 -18.88 11.06
CA MET A 1 -5.79 -17.58 10.82
C MET A 1 -4.88 -16.68 10.01
N ILE A 2 -5.45 -15.94 9.10
CA ILE A 2 -4.69 -15.04 8.26
C ILE A 2 -4.99 -13.62 8.66
N LEU A 3 -3.94 -12.87 8.92
CA LEU A 3 -4.08 -11.46 9.22
C LEU A 3 -3.84 -10.66 7.96
N SER A 4 -4.49 -9.56 7.85
CA SER A 4 -4.30 -8.72 6.68
C SER A 4 -4.12 -7.27 7.10
N LYS A 5 -3.41 -6.54 6.30
CA LYS A 5 -3.11 -5.16 6.57
C LYS A 5 -3.02 -4.44 5.24
N LYS A 6 -3.54 -3.24 5.18
CA LYS A 6 -3.59 -2.51 3.94
C LYS A 6 -2.93 -1.15 4.11
N PHE A 7 -2.09 -0.80 3.17
CA PHE A 7 -1.48 0.52 3.11
C PHE A 7 -2.00 1.24 1.89
N GLU A 8 -2.34 2.49 2.07
CA GLU A 8 -2.74 3.32 0.95
C GLU A 8 -1.90 4.58 0.98
N CYS A 9 -1.44 4.98 -0.18
CA CYS A 9 -0.56 6.14 -0.23
C CYS A 9 -0.65 6.81 -1.58
N THR A 10 -0.22 8.06 -1.58
CA THR A 10 -0.05 8.77 -2.84
C THR A 10 1.39 8.61 -3.28
N THR A 11 1.67 9.10 -4.47
CA THR A 11 3.03 9.01 -4.99
C THR A 11 4.01 9.72 -4.06
N ASP A 12 3.58 10.81 -3.45
CA ASP A 12 4.47 11.56 -2.58
C ASP A 12 4.81 10.81 -1.31
N ASP A 13 3.91 9.97 -0.85
CA ASP A 13 4.13 9.25 0.39
C ASP A 13 4.69 7.85 0.18
N LEU A 14 4.95 7.52 -1.06
CA LEU A 14 5.34 6.16 -1.37
C LEU A 14 6.60 5.73 -0.64
N ASP A 15 7.57 6.61 -0.54
CA ASP A 15 8.81 6.27 0.14
C ASP A 15 8.57 5.90 1.60
N SER A 16 7.74 6.68 2.26
CA SER A 16 7.44 6.40 3.67
C SER A 16 6.74 5.07 3.82
N VAL A 17 5.83 4.79 2.90
CA VAL A 17 5.09 3.54 2.98
C VAL A 17 6.01 2.36 2.71
N ILE A 18 6.94 2.52 1.77
CA ILE A 18 7.87 1.44 1.49
C ILE A 18 8.70 1.10 2.72
N VAL A 19 9.13 2.12 3.44
CA VAL A 19 9.91 1.88 4.65
C VAL A 19 9.06 1.13 5.68
N SER A 20 7.82 1.54 5.84
CA SER A 20 6.93 0.87 6.78
C SER A 20 6.68 -0.57 6.36
N MET A 21 6.48 -0.79 5.07
CA MET A 21 6.26 -2.14 4.58
C MET A 21 7.47 -3.02 4.79
N ALA A 22 8.65 -2.47 4.61
CA ALA A 22 9.86 -3.27 4.80
C ALA A 22 9.93 -3.79 6.22
N LYS A 23 9.54 -2.97 7.17
CA LYS A 23 9.54 -3.41 8.56
C LYS A 23 8.53 -4.52 8.78
N GLU A 24 7.36 -4.42 8.17
CA GLU A 24 6.37 -5.47 8.33
C GLU A 24 6.83 -6.76 7.67
N ILE A 25 7.47 -6.65 6.52
CA ILE A 25 7.95 -7.84 5.85
C ILE A 25 8.98 -8.55 6.69
N GLU A 26 9.81 -7.80 7.40
CA GLU A 26 10.76 -8.41 8.31
C GLU A 26 10.07 -9.15 9.45
N ASN A 27 8.87 -8.73 9.77
CA ASN A 27 8.10 -9.37 10.83
C ASN A 27 7.27 -10.55 10.34
N GLY A 28 7.42 -10.92 9.09
CA GLY A 28 6.73 -12.09 8.59
C GLY A 28 5.56 -11.79 7.67
N TRP A 29 5.36 -10.54 7.35
CA TRP A 29 4.29 -10.17 6.44
C TRP A 29 4.74 -10.37 5.00
N HIS A 30 3.79 -10.62 4.14
CA HIS A 30 4.07 -10.79 2.72
C HIS A 30 3.13 -9.91 1.91
N ILE A 31 3.61 -9.47 0.77
CA ILE A 31 2.78 -8.68 -0.11
C ILE A 31 1.82 -9.61 -0.81
N SER A 32 0.54 -9.36 -0.64
CA SER A 32 -0.49 -10.16 -1.26
C SER A 32 -0.98 -9.53 -2.54
N LYS A 33 -1.17 -8.24 -2.54
CA LYS A 33 -1.75 -7.58 -3.69
C LYS A 33 -1.30 -6.14 -3.74
N ILE A 34 -1.00 -5.68 -4.93
CA ILE A 34 -0.69 -4.28 -5.16
C ILE A 34 -1.67 -3.77 -6.20
N LYS A 35 -2.32 -2.68 -5.90
CA LYS A 35 -3.27 -2.09 -6.79
C LYS A 35 -2.86 -0.67 -7.09
N THR A 36 -2.80 -0.33 -8.34
CA THR A 36 -2.53 1.04 -8.73
C THR A 36 -3.79 1.61 -9.34
N TYR A 37 -4.14 2.79 -8.92
CA TYR A 37 -5.32 3.44 -9.47
C TYR A 37 -4.90 4.26 -10.66
N GLY A 38 -5.80 4.39 -11.59
CA GLY A 38 -5.51 5.08 -12.81
C GLY A 38 -4.95 6.44 -12.58
N PHE A 39 -3.92 6.74 -13.30
CA PHE A 39 -3.28 8.01 -13.21
C PHE A 39 -3.90 8.92 -14.24
N THR A 40 -4.82 9.74 -13.84
CA THR A 40 -5.46 10.63 -14.77
C THR A 40 -4.73 11.93 -14.83
N MET A 41 -4.43 12.30 -16.00
CA MET A 41 -3.80 13.59 -16.23
C MET A 41 -4.79 14.70 -16.18
N CYS A 42 -5.92 14.44 -15.69
CA CYS A 42 -6.94 15.44 -15.59
C CYS A 42 -6.50 16.56 -14.73
N CYS A 43 -6.89 17.70 -15.02
CA CYS A 43 -6.53 18.85 -14.24
C CYS A 43 -7.27 18.93 -12.94
N SER A 44 -7.87 17.91 -12.55
CA SER A 44 -8.59 17.93 -11.33
C SER A 44 -7.65 18.21 -10.20
N SER A 45 -7.88 19.25 -9.55
CA SER A 45 -6.97 19.70 -8.55
C SER A 45 -7.05 18.90 -7.28
N LYS A 46 -8.15 18.27 -7.02
CA LYS A 46 -8.31 17.59 -5.77
C LYS A 46 -8.28 16.11 -5.93
N LYS A 47 -7.27 15.52 -5.38
CA LYS A 47 -7.17 14.11 -5.38
C LYS A 47 -7.36 13.59 -4.00
N THR A 48 -8.49 13.02 -3.77
CA THR A 48 -8.76 12.47 -2.45
C THR A 48 -8.45 11.00 -2.37
N GLU A 49 -8.16 10.39 -3.49
CA GLU A 49 -7.91 8.97 -3.51
C GLU A 49 -6.44 8.67 -3.60
N PRO A 50 -6.00 7.60 -2.97
CA PRO A 50 -4.58 7.23 -3.03
C PRO A 50 -4.23 6.72 -4.42
N ASP A 51 -2.96 6.84 -4.75
CA ASP A 51 -2.46 6.32 -6.02
C ASP A 51 -2.17 4.83 -5.94
N PHE A 52 -1.84 4.36 -4.78
CA PHE A 52 -1.46 2.97 -4.59
C PHE A 52 -2.17 2.37 -3.40
N SER A 53 -2.45 1.10 -3.52
CA SER A 53 -3.00 0.35 -2.41
C SER A 53 -2.26 -0.97 -2.36
N ILE A 54 -1.66 -1.25 -1.22
CA ILE A 54 -0.85 -2.45 -1.07
C ILE A 54 -1.38 -3.25 0.09
N GLU A 55 -1.62 -4.50 -0.15
CA GLU A 55 -2.18 -5.38 0.87
C GLU A 55 -1.13 -6.40 1.30
N LEU A 56 -0.93 -6.49 2.59
CA LEU A 56 -0.02 -7.47 3.17
C LEU A 56 -0.82 -8.51 3.93
N ILE A 57 -0.33 -9.72 3.92
CA ILE A 57 -0.94 -10.77 4.71
C ILE A 57 0.12 -11.44 5.53
N ARG A 58 -0.31 -12.00 6.63
CA ARG A 58 0.56 -12.76 7.49
C ARG A 58 -0.19 -13.98 7.97
N LYS A 59 0.44 -15.11 7.84
CA LYS A 59 -0.16 -16.33 8.32
C LYS A 59 0.22 -16.54 9.75
N ASP A 60 -0.80 -16.67 10.56
CA ASP A 60 -0.60 -16.93 11.96
C ASP A 60 -1.00 -18.37 12.22
N ARG A 61 -0.13 -19.11 12.83
CA ARG A 61 -0.36 -20.51 13.02
C ARG A 61 -1.44 -20.84 13.97
#